data_3c63928033725c6fd9a7df76f5b7f170
#
_entry.id   3c63928033725c6fd9a7df76f5b7f170
#
_cell.length_a   1.000
_cell.length_b   1.000
_cell.length_c   1.000
_cell.angle_alpha   90.00
_cell.angle_beta   90.00
_cell.angle_gamma   90.00
#
_symmetry.space_group_name_H-M   'P 1'
#
loop_
_entity.id
_entity.type
_entity.pdbx_description
1 polymer ?
#
loop_
_entity_poly.entity_id
_entity_poly.type
_entity_poly.pdbx_seq_one_letter_code
_entity_poly.pdbx_strand_id
1 'polypeptide(L)'
;VAAVDLVVPQAGELMGGSQREENLDKLLARMEEMHVDKSGIDWYLDTRRYGTDIHSGFGLGFERLLMYITGIENIRDVIPFPRTPRNCEF
;
A
#
# COMPACT_ATOMS: atom_id res chain seq x y z
N VAL A 1 -10.85 -11.49 -5.18
CA VAL A 1 -10.31 -10.62 -4.12
C VAL A 1 -11.16 -9.37 -4.03
N ALA A 2 -11.55 -9.01 -2.80
CA ALA A 2 -12.27 -7.76 -2.55
C ALA A 2 -11.27 -6.61 -2.46
N ALA A 3 -11.08 -5.92 -3.56
CA ALA A 3 -10.13 -4.83 -3.67
C ALA A 3 -10.76 -3.61 -4.33
N VAL A 4 -10.22 -2.43 -4.07
CA VAL A 4 -10.67 -1.18 -4.64
C VAL A 4 -9.50 -0.24 -4.87
N ASP A 5 -9.54 0.45 -6.00
CA ASP A 5 -8.63 1.55 -6.31
C ASP A 5 -9.46 2.78 -6.64
N LEU A 6 -9.06 3.90 -6.10
CA LEU A 6 -9.66 5.20 -6.43
C LEU A 6 -8.73 5.93 -7.39
N VAL A 7 -9.22 6.17 -8.59
CA VAL A 7 -8.48 6.88 -9.64
C VAL A 7 -9.15 8.22 -9.89
N VAL A 8 -8.39 9.28 -9.89
CA VAL A 8 -8.87 10.64 -10.10
C VAL A 8 -8.15 11.29 -11.28
N PRO A 9 -8.79 12.29 -11.94
CA PRO A 9 -8.13 13.00 -13.03
C PRO A 9 -6.82 13.64 -12.57
N GLN A 10 -5.81 13.65 -13.44
CA GLN A 10 -4.49 14.27 -13.26
C GLN A 10 -3.57 13.57 -12.25
N ALA A 11 -4.08 13.20 -11.07
CA ALA A 11 -3.26 12.54 -10.05
C ALA A 11 -3.16 11.02 -10.23
N GLY A 12 -4.04 10.42 -11.04
CA GLY A 12 -4.08 8.97 -11.24
C GLY A 12 -4.63 8.23 -10.03
N GLU A 13 -4.01 7.13 -9.65
CA GLU A 13 -4.43 6.37 -8.47
C GLU A 13 -4.13 7.15 -7.20
N LEU A 14 -5.18 7.49 -6.46
CA LEU A 14 -5.10 8.22 -5.21
C LEU A 14 -5.08 7.30 -4.00
N MET A 15 -5.84 6.23 -4.06
CA MET A 15 -6.01 5.29 -2.95
C MET A 15 -6.14 3.87 -3.48
N GLY A 16 -5.56 2.92 -2.79
CA GLY A 16 -5.75 1.50 -3.04
C GLY A 16 -6.01 0.76 -1.75
N GLY A 17 -6.90 -0.21 -1.79
CA GLY A 17 -7.23 -0.97 -0.61
C GLY A 17 -7.79 -2.35 -0.92
N SER A 18 -7.80 -3.21 0.08
CA SER A 18 -8.36 -4.55 -0.06
C SER A 18 -8.76 -5.14 1.29
N GLN A 19 -9.67 -6.09 1.22
CA GLN A 19 -9.88 -7.01 2.32
C GLN A 19 -8.69 -7.95 2.40
N ARG A 20 -8.14 -8.13 3.60
CA ARG A 20 -6.98 -9.00 3.82
C ARG A 20 -7.42 -10.46 3.99
N GLU A 21 -6.51 -11.40 3.69
CA GLU A 21 -6.77 -12.82 3.89
C GLU A 21 -6.65 -13.15 5.37
N GLU A 22 -7.72 -13.65 5.98
CA GLU A 22 -7.74 -14.08 7.38
C GLU A 22 -7.42 -15.55 7.57
N ASN A 23 -7.51 -16.36 6.52
CA ASN A 23 -7.25 -17.80 6.61
C ASN A 23 -5.75 -18.08 6.43
N LEU A 24 -5.11 -18.62 7.47
CA LEU A 24 -3.68 -18.90 7.46
C LEU A 24 -3.29 -19.88 6.36
N ASP A 25 -4.06 -20.95 6.15
CA ASP A 25 -3.73 -21.96 5.16
C ASP A 25 -3.78 -21.43 3.74
N LYS A 26 -4.77 -20.59 3.44
CA LYS A 26 -4.87 -19.91 2.14
C LYS A 26 -3.72 -18.92 1.93
N LEU A 27 -3.36 -18.20 2.99
CA LEU A 27 -2.26 -17.24 2.92
C LEU A 27 -0.93 -17.95 2.66
N LEU A 28 -0.65 -19.04 3.37
CA LEU A 28 0.56 -19.83 3.18
C LEU A 28 0.61 -20.45 1.78
N ALA A 29 -0.50 -21.00 1.29
CA ALA A 29 -0.58 -21.57 -0.05
C ALA A 29 -0.30 -20.50 -1.12
N ARG A 30 -0.84 -19.31 -0.96
CA ARG A 30 -0.61 -18.20 -1.90
C ARG A 30 0.84 -17.71 -1.87
N MET A 31 1.45 -17.64 -0.69
CA MET A 31 2.86 -17.27 -0.55
C MET A 31 3.76 -18.28 -1.25
N GLU A 32 3.48 -19.57 -1.14
CA GLU A 32 4.23 -20.62 -1.82
C GLU A 32 4.07 -20.53 -3.33
N GLU A 33 2.84 -20.32 -3.82
CA GLU A 33 2.54 -20.11 -5.23
C GLU A 33 3.30 -18.90 -5.81
N MET A 34 3.41 -17.83 -5.05
CA MET A 34 4.08 -16.58 -5.46
C MET A 34 5.57 -16.57 -5.17
N HIS A 35 6.12 -17.64 -4.60
CA HIS A 35 7.54 -17.75 -4.21
C HIS A 35 7.99 -16.65 -3.23
N VAL A 36 7.14 -16.30 -2.28
CA VAL A 36 7.45 -15.28 -1.27
C VAL A 36 8.30 -15.88 -0.15
N ASP A 37 9.41 -15.23 0.19
CA ASP A 37 10.25 -15.62 1.31
C ASP A 37 9.55 -15.29 2.64
N LYS A 38 9.38 -16.29 3.50
CA LYS A 38 8.70 -16.17 4.79
C LYS A 38 9.59 -15.60 5.89
N SER A 39 10.91 -15.59 5.69
CA SER A 39 11.87 -15.29 6.76
C SER A 39 11.72 -13.90 7.37
N GLY A 40 11.25 -12.94 6.62
CA GLY A 40 11.08 -11.56 7.09
C GLY A 40 9.67 -11.19 7.54
N ILE A 41 8.69 -12.09 7.36
CA ILE A 41 7.27 -11.76 7.58
C ILE A 41 6.54 -12.80 8.45
N ASP A 42 7.26 -13.59 9.21
CA ASP A 42 6.63 -14.56 10.15
C ASP A 42 5.69 -13.84 11.13
N TRP A 43 6.04 -12.66 11.57
CA TRP A 43 5.19 -11.85 12.43
C TRP A 43 3.82 -11.55 11.79
N TYR A 44 3.79 -11.41 10.49
CA TYR A 44 2.56 -11.18 9.74
C TYR A 44 1.68 -12.43 9.72
N LEU A 45 2.31 -13.59 9.57
CA LEU A 45 1.62 -14.90 9.65
C LEU A 45 1.07 -15.13 11.06
N ASP A 46 1.78 -14.72 12.10
CA ASP A 46 1.35 -14.85 13.48
C ASP A 46 0.06 -14.09 13.76
N THR A 47 -0.21 -13.03 13.07
CA THR A 47 -1.50 -12.31 13.18
C THR A 47 -2.69 -13.15 12.74
N ARG A 48 -2.45 -14.27 12.05
CA ARG A 48 -3.48 -15.24 11.67
C ARG A 48 -3.41 -16.51 12.53
N ARG A 49 -2.20 -16.87 13.01
CA ARG A 49 -1.97 -18.04 13.84
C ARG A 49 -2.65 -17.94 15.20
N TYR A 50 -2.62 -16.78 15.80
CA TYR A 50 -3.14 -16.52 17.14
C TYR A 50 -4.59 -16.03 17.15
N GLY A 51 -5.27 -16.17 16.04
CA GLY A 51 -6.64 -15.73 15.88
C GLY A 51 -6.73 -14.38 15.17
N THR A 52 -7.72 -14.26 14.32
CA THR A 52 -7.92 -13.06 13.51
C THR A 52 -9.41 -12.87 13.22
N ASP A 53 -9.75 -11.73 12.69
CA ASP A 53 -11.10 -11.40 12.24
C ASP A 53 -11.05 -10.89 10.80
N ILE A 54 -12.20 -10.79 10.17
CA ILE A 54 -12.32 -10.19 8.84
C ILE A 54 -11.89 -8.73 8.95
N HIS A 55 -10.89 -8.34 8.15
CA HIS A 55 -10.36 -7.00 8.20
C HIS A 55 -9.92 -6.51 6.82
N SER A 56 -9.90 -5.21 6.68
CA SER A 56 -9.51 -4.53 5.45
C SER A 56 -8.55 -3.39 5.77
N GLY A 57 -7.87 -2.93 4.75
CA GLY A 57 -7.00 -1.78 4.88
C GLY A 57 -6.89 -1.03 3.57
N PHE A 58 -6.51 0.23 3.64
CA PHE A 58 -6.24 1.03 2.46
C PHE A 58 -5.06 1.97 2.70
N GLY A 59 -4.40 2.34 1.61
CA GLY A 59 -3.38 3.36 1.61
C GLY A 59 -3.82 4.54 0.76
N LEU A 60 -3.66 5.74 1.29
CA LEU A 60 -3.92 6.99 0.57
C LEU A 60 -2.60 7.71 0.35
N GLY A 61 -2.28 8.05 -0.90
CA GLY A 61 -1.12 8.87 -1.22
C GLY A 61 -1.37 10.33 -0.84
N PHE A 62 -0.81 10.77 0.27
CA PHE A 62 -1.03 12.14 0.75
C PHE A 62 -0.57 13.19 -0.26
N GLU A 63 0.59 12.99 -0.86
CA GLU A 63 1.12 13.88 -1.89
C GLU A 63 0.24 13.91 -3.13
N ARG A 64 -0.29 12.77 -3.53
CA ARG A 64 -1.23 12.69 -4.65
C ARG A 64 -2.53 13.40 -4.36
N LEU A 65 -3.01 13.32 -3.12
CA LEU A 65 -4.19 14.07 -2.68
C LEU A 65 -3.94 15.58 -2.77
N LEU A 66 -2.76 16.04 -2.34
CA LEU A 66 -2.38 17.45 -2.46
C LEU A 66 -2.31 17.89 -3.93
N MET A 67 -1.74 17.08 -4.80
CA MET A 67 -1.72 17.36 -6.25
C MET A 67 -3.13 17.51 -6.82
N TYR A 68 -4.02 16.63 -6.43
CA TYR A 68 -5.41 16.66 -6.88
C TYR A 68 -6.16 17.90 -6.40
N ILE A 69 -6.01 18.26 -5.13
CA ILE A 69 -6.69 19.42 -4.53
C ILE A 69 -6.13 20.74 -5.07
N THR A 70 -4.80 20.84 -5.21
CA THR A 70 -4.13 22.09 -5.61
C THR A 70 -4.00 22.26 -7.13
N GLY A 71 -4.17 21.20 -7.90
CA GLY A 71 -3.94 21.21 -9.34
C GLY A 71 -2.47 21.23 -9.75
N ILE A 72 -1.54 21.01 -8.81
CA ILE A 72 -0.10 20.96 -9.09
C ILE A 72 0.23 19.64 -9.79
N GLU A 73 0.95 19.69 -10.90
CA GLU A 73 1.24 18.52 -11.74
C GLU A 73 2.46 17.73 -11.29
N ASN A 74 3.44 18.37 -10.61
CA ASN A 74 4.69 17.74 -10.21
C ASN A 74 4.66 17.44 -8.72
N ILE A 75 4.82 16.16 -8.36
CA ILE A 75 4.81 15.71 -6.96
C ILE A 75 5.90 16.37 -6.11
N ARG A 76 7.02 16.78 -6.71
CA ARG A 76 8.10 17.46 -5.99
C ARG A 76 7.66 18.81 -5.42
N ASP A 77 6.68 19.43 -6.04
CA ASP A 77 6.20 20.77 -5.66
C ASP A 77 5.22 20.73 -4.48
N VAL A 78 4.76 19.53 -4.08
CA VAL A 78 3.87 19.38 -2.92
C VAL A 78 4.59 18.80 -1.70
N ILE A 79 5.90 18.57 -1.81
CA ILE A 79 6.73 18.02 -0.74
C ILE A 79 7.71 19.11 -0.29
N PRO A 80 7.81 19.41 1.03
CA PRO A 80 8.74 20.44 1.51
C PRO A 80 10.22 20.16 1.18
N PHE A 81 10.61 18.88 1.24
CA PHE A 81 12.01 18.47 1.00
C PHE A 81 12.03 17.28 0.02
N PRO A 82 11.78 17.51 -1.27
CA PRO A 82 11.71 16.42 -2.24
C PRO A 82 13.07 15.75 -2.42
N ARG A 83 13.05 14.42 -2.47
CA ARG A 83 14.24 13.60 -2.69
C ARG A 83 14.18 13.01 -4.08
N THR A 84 15.26 13.19 -4.83
CA THR A 84 15.40 12.67 -6.18
C THR A 84 16.75 12.00 -6.31
N PRO A 85 16.98 11.22 -7.39
CA PRO A 85 18.30 10.66 -7.62
C PRO A 85 19.38 11.73 -7.54
N ARG A 86 20.41 11.51 -6.74
CA ARG A 86 21.54 12.43 -6.50
C ARG A 86 21.17 13.71 -5.73
N ASN A 87 19.99 13.80 -5.19
CA ASN A 87 19.57 14.93 -4.37
C ASN A 87 18.91 14.43 -3.07
N CYS A 88 19.64 14.55 -1.98
CA CYS A 88 19.20 14.15 -0.64
C CYS A 88 19.69 15.15 0.40
N GLU A 89 19.65 16.45 0.08
CA GLU A 89 20.13 17.54 0.94
C GLU A 89 19.00 17.96 1.84
N PHE A 90 18.34 17.57 2.50
CA PHE A 90 17.22 17.86 3.40
C PHE A 90 16.17 16.72 3.42
#